data_1ce9fe7f7bfd060bdf33c477000f489c
#
_entry.id   1ce9fe7f7bfd060bdf33c477000f489c
#
_cell.length_a   1.000
_cell.length_b   1.000
_cell.length_c   1.000
_cell.angle_alpha   90.00
_cell.angle_beta   90.00
_cell.angle_gamma   90.00
#
_symmetry.space_group_name_H-M   'P 1'
#
loop_
_entity.id
_entity.type
_entity.pdbx_description
1 polymer ?
#
loop_
_entity_poly.entity_id
_entity_poly.type
_entity_poly.pdbx_seq_one_letter_code
_entity_poly.pdbx_strand_id
1 'polypeptide(L)'
;MKAQQETILYFDFKEEIWNLEGDPQKDGVFFGTLKNRLPEGTGNFKFPDGRLYEGEWQQGWIEGEGSLSLPSGEQYNGSFKKGVFHGNGSYRWPAGDEYNGEYLDGLKHGRGRLIFPNGDRYVGSFEKGLYHGEGVFSFGNGAEYQGNYRNGLREGKGTFKFANGDLYEGPFVAGMPEGKGIYQFQGGMSYEGEFRKGLRHGQGKLMLSNGIMIEGEFSDNRLPSPLKLEYPNGTVYQGSVINGIPDGNGTIRMMDGTSYEGGFKKGAFHGEGVYLYPDGAEFQGTYQEGVREGKGIFRWPDGRSLEGNYQQGQVSGKIVLNFSGGSRYEGMLEDGVMNGEGSIRHVNGEEYTGGFREGIYHGKGRYTWPDGQVYEGSYETGIREGKGELTYANGDQFVGSFEKGLPSGQGIFTYADGSSFEGEFENGLMEGEGFFVQNGTRFKVLYRQGRMQESELADNEQGSCKFPMNETSSQASVVCSFSDGSSYQGPMVDDRYEGKGTFTFANGTQYVGDFKSGEFHGQGSLTYADGTSYSGGFESGSFSGEGTLSNSQGLTYSGSFKNGKFNGTGRIALADGGGYNGEFMDGVYHGTGVLKMEDGTEFEGDF
;
A
#
# COMPACT_ATOMS: atom_id res chain seq x y z
N MET A 1 -27.14 -96.15 -36.66
CA MET A 1 -26.15 -95.33 -35.89
C MET A 1 -25.32 -96.38 -35.14
N LYS A 2 -24.01 -96.55 -35.49
CA LYS A 2 -23.12 -97.37 -34.70
C LYS A 2 -22.80 -96.54 -33.44
N ALA A 3 -23.09 -97.10 -32.26
CA ALA A 3 -22.62 -96.48 -30.97
C ALA A 3 -21.11 -96.28 -31.12
N GLN A 4 -20.64 -95.07 -30.98
CA GLN A 4 -19.20 -94.81 -30.84
C GLN A 4 -18.76 -95.45 -29.50
N GLN A 5 -17.84 -96.38 -29.56
CA GLN A 5 -17.34 -97.11 -28.42
C GLN A 5 -16.37 -96.13 -27.73
N GLU A 6 -16.73 -95.67 -26.53
CA GLU A 6 -15.84 -94.83 -25.71
C GLU A 6 -14.64 -95.69 -25.30
N THR A 7 -13.43 -95.19 -25.53
CA THR A 7 -12.18 -95.92 -25.30
C THR A 7 -11.27 -95.17 -24.34
N ILE A 8 -10.56 -95.81 -23.48
CA ILE A 8 -9.53 -95.24 -22.63
C ILE A 8 -8.20 -95.25 -23.39
N LEU A 9 -7.53 -94.10 -23.40
CA LEU A 9 -6.16 -93.99 -23.87
C LEU A 9 -5.29 -93.32 -22.81
N TYR A 10 -4.02 -93.68 -22.84
CA TYR A 10 -3.00 -93.12 -21.99
C TYR A 10 -2.06 -92.26 -22.80
N PHE A 11 -1.72 -91.03 -22.35
CA PHE A 11 -0.73 -90.16 -22.97
C PHE A 11 0.56 -90.15 -22.17
N ASP A 12 1.61 -90.71 -22.78
CA ASP A 12 2.96 -90.68 -22.21
C ASP A 12 3.55 -89.30 -22.48
N PHE A 13 3.72 -88.50 -21.44
CA PHE A 13 4.28 -87.11 -21.52
C PHE A 13 5.76 -87.12 -21.82
N LYS A 14 6.49 -88.23 -21.68
CA LYS A 14 7.92 -88.31 -21.97
C LYS A 14 8.19 -88.60 -23.42
N GLU A 15 7.39 -89.54 -23.99
CA GLU A 15 7.50 -89.90 -25.42
C GLU A 15 6.53 -89.13 -26.33
N GLU A 16 5.64 -88.32 -25.75
CA GLU A 16 4.58 -87.58 -26.43
C GLU A 16 3.67 -88.44 -27.31
N ILE A 17 3.33 -89.62 -26.91
CA ILE A 17 2.51 -90.57 -27.67
C ILE A 17 1.25 -91.04 -26.92
N TRP A 18 0.24 -91.43 -27.68
CA TRP A 18 -0.99 -92.03 -27.21
C TRP A 18 -0.89 -93.55 -27.25
N ASN A 19 -1.14 -94.20 -26.08
CA ASN A 19 -1.05 -95.68 -25.88
C ASN A 19 -2.39 -96.20 -25.40
N LEU A 20 -2.64 -97.55 -25.66
CA LEU A 20 -3.82 -98.26 -25.13
C LEU A 20 -3.60 -98.73 -23.74
N GLU A 21 -2.36 -98.82 -23.28
CA GLU A 21 -1.94 -99.25 -21.91
C GLU A 21 -1.01 -98.17 -21.32
N GLY A 22 -1.14 -97.87 -20.03
CA GLY A 22 -0.32 -96.90 -19.35
C GLY A 22 -0.54 -96.90 -17.82
N ASP A 23 0.28 -96.10 -17.09
CA ASP A 23 0.17 -95.89 -15.68
C ASP A 23 -0.58 -94.65 -15.35
N PRO A 24 -1.83 -94.68 -14.83
CA PRO A 24 -2.63 -93.46 -14.57
C PRO A 24 -2.04 -92.52 -13.52
N GLN A 25 -0.95 -92.93 -12.86
CA GLN A 25 -0.19 -92.05 -11.96
C GLN A 25 0.94 -91.27 -12.63
N LYS A 26 1.35 -91.74 -13.82
CA LYS A 26 2.42 -91.14 -14.62
C LYS A 26 1.95 -90.57 -15.95
N ASP A 27 0.96 -91.21 -16.52
CA ASP A 27 0.44 -90.91 -17.86
C ASP A 27 -0.89 -90.18 -17.76
N GLY A 28 -1.21 -89.37 -18.74
CA GLY A 28 -2.54 -88.74 -18.89
C GLY A 28 -3.56 -89.80 -19.30
N VAL A 29 -4.75 -89.79 -18.69
CA VAL A 29 -5.82 -90.73 -18.98
C VAL A 29 -6.95 -90.03 -19.76
N PHE A 30 -7.15 -90.50 -20.97
CA PHE A 30 -8.24 -89.98 -21.83
C PHE A 30 -9.38 -91.00 -21.84
N PHE A 31 -10.59 -90.47 -21.77
CA PHE A 31 -11.81 -91.23 -21.95
C PHE A 31 -12.75 -90.49 -22.93
N GLY A 32 -13.01 -91.13 -24.07
CA GLY A 32 -13.81 -90.41 -25.10
C GLY A 32 -13.78 -91.15 -26.45
N THR A 33 -14.13 -90.37 -27.48
CA THR A 33 -14.17 -90.84 -28.87
C THR A 33 -12.82 -90.76 -29.56
N LEU A 34 -12.50 -91.80 -30.35
CA LEU A 34 -11.27 -91.88 -31.14
C LEU A 34 -11.50 -91.92 -32.63
N LYS A 35 -10.54 -91.32 -33.39
CA LYS A 35 -10.40 -91.46 -34.78
C LYS A 35 -8.94 -91.65 -35.18
N ASN A 36 -8.65 -92.74 -35.93
CA ASN A 36 -7.28 -93.10 -36.28
C ASN A 36 -6.35 -93.32 -35.04
N ARG A 37 -6.90 -93.85 -33.92
CA ARG A 37 -6.21 -94.05 -32.66
C ARG A 37 -5.79 -92.77 -31.93
N LEU A 38 -6.35 -91.63 -32.29
CA LEU A 38 -6.13 -90.38 -31.63
C LEU A 38 -7.45 -89.84 -31.07
N PRO A 39 -7.45 -89.12 -29.91
CA PRO A 39 -8.60 -88.41 -29.41
C PRO A 39 -9.23 -87.53 -30.50
N GLU A 40 -10.55 -87.65 -30.66
CA GLU A 40 -11.31 -86.92 -31.64
C GLU A 40 -12.76 -86.69 -31.16
N GLY A 41 -13.33 -85.51 -31.31
CA GLY A 41 -14.67 -85.21 -30.80
C GLY A 41 -14.62 -84.82 -29.30
N THR A 42 -15.59 -85.27 -28.50
CA THR A 42 -15.63 -84.92 -27.09
C THR A 42 -15.01 -86.04 -26.21
N GLY A 43 -14.31 -85.65 -25.15
CA GLY A 43 -13.73 -86.59 -24.21
C GLY A 43 -13.20 -85.91 -22.94
N ASN A 44 -12.98 -86.76 -21.93
CA ASN A 44 -12.44 -86.34 -20.66
C ASN A 44 -10.97 -86.79 -20.55
N PHE A 45 -10.11 -85.86 -20.00
CA PHE A 45 -8.69 -86.15 -19.83
C PHE A 45 -8.24 -85.80 -18.41
N LYS A 46 -7.70 -86.81 -17.72
CA LYS A 46 -7.09 -86.64 -16.42
C LYS A 46 -5.58 -86.58 -16.58
N PHE A 47 -4.98 -85.47 -16.19
CA PHE A 47 -3.52 -85.27 -16.18
C PHE A 47 -2.92 -85.97 -14.95
N PRO A 48 -1.67 -86.40 -14.98
CA PRO A 48 -0.99 -86.99 -13.83
C PRO A 48 -0.91 -86.11 -12.60
N ASP A 49 -0.84 -84.77 -12.82
CA ASP A 49 -0.82 -83.70 -11.79
C ASP A 49 -2.21 -83.43 -11.19
N GLY A 50 -3.23 -84.20 -11.59
CA GLY A 50 -4.60 -84.09 -11.08
C GLY A 50 -5.49 -83.05 -11.83
N ARG A 51 -5.03 -82.34 -12.84
CA ARG A 51 -5.88 -81.55 -13.70
C ARG A 51 -6.90 -82.41 -14.43
N LEU A 52 -8.09 -81.86 -14.63
CA LEU A 52 -9.17 -82.57 -15.32
C LEU A 52 -9.61 -81.65 -16.48
N TYR A 53 -9.59 -82.25 -17.69
CA TYR A 53 -10.14 -81.61 -18.88
C TYR A 53 -11.35 -82.37 -19.39
N GLU A 54 -12.39 -81.65 -19.77
CA GLU A 54 -13.57 -82.18 -20.41
C GLU A 54 -13.89 -81.27 -21.59
N GLY A 55 -13.92 -81.82 -22.85
CA GLY A 55 -14.16 -80.96 -24.00
C GLY A 55 -13.81 -81.62 -25.33
N GLU A 56 -13.59 -80.79 -26.29
CA GLU A 56 -13.37 -81.17 -27.69
C GLU A 56 -11.90 -81.52 -27.96
N TRP A 57 -11.70 -82.51 -28.82
CA TRP A 57 -10.41 -83.00 -29.27
C TRP A 57 -10.34 -83.11 -30.75
N GLN A 58 -9.23 -82.77 -31.35
CA GLN A 58 -8.96 -82.92 -32.76
C GLN A 58 -7.54 -83.48 -32.98
N GLN A 59 -7.47 -84.64 -33.67
CA GLN A 59 -6.18 -85.27 -33.98
C GLN A 59 -5.22 -85.43 -32.79
N GLY A 60 -5.75 -85.79 -31.60
CA GLY A 60 -4.99 -85.96 -30.42
C GLY A 60 -4.68 -84.70 -29.60
N TRP A 61 -5.11 -83.54 -30.04
CA TRP A 61 -4.95 -82.27 -29.34
C TRP A 61 -6.27 -81.84 -28.70
N ILE A 62 -6.15 -81.21 -27.53
CA ILE A 62 -7.24 -80.43 -26.96
C ILE A 62 -7.50 -79.26 -27.95
N GLU A 63 -8.67 -79.20 -28.53
CA GLU A 63 -9.06 -78.25 -29.55
C GLU A 63 -10.55 -77.93 -29.41
N GLY A 64 -10.98 -76.73 -29.72
CA GLY A 64 -12.41 -76.37 -29.63
C GLY A 64 -12.84 -76.03 -28.20
N GLU A 65 -14.11 -76.26 -27.88
CA GLU A 65 -14.67 -75.88 -26.55
C GLU A 65 -14.40 -76.95 -25.51
N GLY A 66 -14.07 -76.47 -24.28
CA GLY A 66 -13.81 -77.38 -23.16
C GLY A 66 -13.73 -76.71 -21.79
N SER A 67 -13.68 -77.56 -20.78
CA SER A 67 -13.50 -77.18 -19.37
C SER A 67 -12.23 -77.80 -18.81
N LEU A 68 -11.39 -77.01 -18.16
CA LEU A 68 -10.20 -77.43 -17.46
C LEU A 68 -10.33 -77.11 -15.97
N SER A 69 -10.26 -78.09 -15.09
CA SER A 69 -10.22 -77.87 -13.66
C SER A 69 -8.85 -78.26 -13.13
N LEU A 70 -8.26 -77.41 -12.29
CA LEU A 70 -6.97 -77.63 -11.65
C LEU A 70 -7.15 -78.13 -10.18
N PRO A 71 -6.25 -78.93 -9.63
CA PRO A 71 -6.32 -79.34 -8.24
C PRO A 71 -6.28 -78.20 -7.22
N SER A 72 -5.70 -77.12 -7.57
CA SER A 72 -5.65 -75.83 -6.81
C SER A 72 -7.02 -75.17 -6.73
N GLY A 73 -8.01 -75.59 -7.55
CA GLY A 73 -9.36 -75.04 -7.57
C GLY A 73 -9.63 -74.02 -8.67
N GLU A 74 -8.64 -73.72 -9.52
CA GLU A 74 -8.88 -72.92 -10.73
C GLU A 74 -9.73 -73.70 -11.75
N GLN A 75 -10.53 -72.93 -12.50
CA GLN A 75 -11.37 -73.47 -13.56
C GLN A 75 -11.29 -72.57 -14.79
N TYR A 76 -11.11 -73.22 -15.94
CA TYR A 76 -11.25 -72.59 -17.23
C TYR A 76 -12.36 -73.28 -18.02
N ASN A 77 -13.23 -72.47 -18.62
CA ASN A 77 -14.26 -72.94 -19.55
C ASN A 77 -14.17 -72.06 -20.78
N GLY A 78 -13.96 -72.68 -21.96
CA GLY A 78 -13.83 -71.92 -23.19
C GLY A 78 -13.07 -72.69 -24.25
N SER A 79 -12.68 -71.92 -25.30
CA SER A 79 -12.03 -72.48 -26.47
C SER A 79 -10.55 -72.79 -26.21
N PHE A 80 -10.10 -73.88 -26.80
CA PHE A 80 -8.71 -74.33 -26.80
C PHE A 80 -8.18 -74.45 -28.21
N LYS A 81 -6.89 -74.27 -28.38
CA LYS A 81 -6.14 -74.50 -29.59
C LYS A 81 -4.84 -75.19 -29.26
N LYS A 82 -4.67 -76.42 -29.71
CA LYS A 82 -3.50 -77.26 -29.41
C LYS A 82 -3.14 -77.29 -27.94
N GLY A 83 -4.14 -77.43 -27.04
CA GLY A 83 -3.95 -77.55 -25.61
C GLY A 83 -3.74 -76.22 -24.85
N VAL A 84 -3.75 -75.09 -25.53
CA VAL A 84 -3.64 -73.77 -24.86
C VAL A 84 -4.95 -72.98 -24.97
N PHE A 85 -5.27 -72.15 -24.02
CA PHE A 85 -6.45 -71.29 -24.04
C PHE A 85 -6.40 -70.38 -25.31
N HIS A 86 -7.48 -70.38 -26.02
CA HIS A 86 -7.59 -69.60 -27.27
C HIS A 86 -9.05 -69.19 -27.47
N GLY A 87 -9.31 -68.14 -28.27
CA GLY A 87 -10.69 -67.68 -28.49
C GLY A 87 -11.35 -67.21 -27.21
N ASN A 88 -12.65 -67.42 -27.02
CA ASN A 88 -13.40 -67.00 -25.86
C ASN A 88 -13.30 -68.00 -24.73
N GLY A 89 -13.14 -67.49 -23.48
CA GLY A 89 -13.10 -68.34 -22.32
C GLY A 89 -13.35 -67.58 -21.00
N SER A 90 -13.75 -68.37 -20.02
CA SER A 90 -13.95 -67.93 -18.65
C SER A 90 -12.94 -68.64 -17.75
N TYR A 91 -12.18 -67.89 -16.97
CA TYR A 91 -11.24 -68.41 -15.97
C TYR A 91 -11.62 -67.96 -14.57
N ARG A 92 -11.78 -68.89 -13.66
CA ARG A 92 -12.07 -68.60 -12.24
C ARG A 92 -10.93 -69.08 -11.38
N TRP A 93 -10.44 -68.18 -10.55
CA TRP A 93 -9.42 -68.49 -9.54
C TRP A 93 -10.06 -68.84 -8.19
N PRO A 94 -9.40 -69.65 -7.35
CA PRO A 94 -9.93 -70.04 -6.03
C PRO A 94 -10.12 -68.83 -5.08
N ALA A 95 -9.34 -67.79 -5.26
CA ALA A 95 -9.47 -66.54 -4.51
C ALA A 95 -10.75 -65.76 -4.85
N GLY A 96 -11.47 -66.14 -5.91
CA GLY A 96 -12.71 -65.53 -6.33
C GLY A 96 -12.55 -64.55 -7.50
N ASP A 97 -11.32 -64.38 -8.02
CA ASP A 97 -11.11 -63.63 -9.25
C ASP A 97 -11.79 -64.38 -10.42
N GLU A 98 -12.32 -63.63 -11.37
CA GLU A 98 -12.95 -64.19 -12.58
C GLU A 98 -12.57 -63.37 -13.80
N TYR A 99 -12.01 -64.06 -14.80
CA TYR A 99 -11.82 -63.46 -16.13
C TYR A 99 -12.79 -64.10 -17.13
N ASN A 100 -13.41 -63.28 -17.94
CA ASN A 100 -14.27 -63.69 -19.05
C ASN A 100 -13.92 -62.84 -20.27
N GLY A 101 -13.38 -63.51 -21.31
CA GLY A 101 -12.92 -62.77 -22.49
C GLY A 101 -12.11 -63.66 -23.45
N GLU A 102 -11.44 -62.96 -24.33
CA GLU A 102 -10.64 -63.57 -25.40
C GLU A 102 -9.26 -64.04 -24.87
N TYR A 103 -8.78 -65.14 -25.41
CA TYR A 103 -7.45 -65.67 -25.20
C TYR A 103 -6.72 -65.87 -26.53
N LEU A 104 -5.43 -65.61 -26.54
CA LEU A 104 -4.52 -65.93 -27.63
C LEU A 104 -3.28 -66.58 -27.08
N ASP A 105 -3.01 -67.82 -27.53
CA ASP A 105 -1.84 -68.60 -27.10
C ASP A 105 -1.64 -68.67 -25.58
N GLY A 106 -2.74 -68.95 -24.84
CA GLY A 106 -2.77 -69.09 -23.40
C GLY A 106 -2.85 -67.78 -22.59
N LEU A 107 -2.75 -66.64 -23.24
CA LEU A 107 -2.76 -65.36 -22.59
C LEU A 107 -4.06 -64.60 -22.83
N LYS A 108 -4.55 -63.84 -21.83
CA LYS A 108 -5.67 -62.92 -22.03
C LYS A 108 -5.34 -61.97 -23.17
N HIS A 109 -6.27 -61.87 -24.14
CA HIS A 109 -6.10 -61.07 -25.34
C HIS A 109 -7.45 -60.48 -25.75
N GLY A 110 -7.47 -59.55 -26.73
CA GLY A 110 -8.71 -59.01 -27.24
C GLY A 110 -9.58 -58.38 -26.15
N ARG A 111 -10.89 -58.50 -26.23
CA ARG A 111 -11.83 -57.99 -25.24
C ARG A 111 -12.07 -58.95 -24.09
N GLY A 112 -12.13 -58.41 -22.87
CA GLY A 112 -12.40 -59.22 -21.71
C GLY A 112 -12.87 -58.44 -20.49
N ARG A 113 -13.41 -59.17 -19.54
CA ARG A 113 -13.84 -58.69 -18.23
C ARG A 113 -13.11 -59.46 -17.16
N LEU A 114 -12.44 -58.75 -16.24
CA LEU A 114 -11.79 -59.29 -15.07
C LEU A 114 -12.46 -58.73 -13.82
N ILE A 115 -12.87 -59.59 -12.90
CA ILE A 115 -13.48 -59.25 -11.61
C ILE A 115 -12.57 -59.77 -10.54
N PHE A 116 -12.38 -58.94 -9.51
CA PHE A 116 -11.60 -59.27 -8.31
C PHE A 116 -12.50 -59.44 -7.07
N PRO A 117 -12.13 -60.23 -6.09
CA PRO A 117 -12.93 -60.48 -4.88
C PRO A 117 -13.19 -59.21 -4.03
N ASN A 118 -12.30 -58.23 -4.12
CA ASN A 118 -12.44 -56.94 -3.43
C ASN A 118 -13.46 -55.99 -4.10
N GLY A 119 -14.14 -56.45 -5.15
CA GLY A 119 -15.12 -55.68 -5.91
C GLY A 119 -14.54 -54.86 -7.05
N ASP A 120 -13.22 -54.89 -7.25
CA ASP A 120 -12.60 -54.27 -8.44
C ASP A 120 -13.04 -54.99 -9.72
N ARG A 121 -13.16 -54.27 -10.78
CA ARG A 121 -13.54 -54.85 -12.09
C ARG A 121 -12.87 -54.09 -13.23
N TYR A 122 -12.28 -54.85 -14.13
CA TYR A 122 -11.82 -54.28 -15.42
C TYR A 122 -12.68 -54.86 -16.56
N VAL A 123 -13.07 -53.96 -17.48
CA VAL A 123 -13.73 -54.30 -18.74
C VAL A 123 -13.01 -53.55 -19.86
N GLY A 124 -12.38 -54.26 -20.77
CA GLY A 124 -11.59 -53.60 -21.80
C GLY A 124 -10.77 -54.58 -22.61
N SER A 125 -9.81 -54.06 -23.33
CA SER A 125 -8.90 -54.81 -24.16
C SER A 125 -7.71 -55.36 -23.37
N PHE A 126 -7.20 -56.51 -23.78
CA PHE A 126 -6.00 -57.14 -23.25
C PHE A 126 -5.02 -57.41 -24.39
N GLU A 127 -3.75 -57.31 -24.14
CA GLU A 127 -2.66 -57.77 -25.00
C GLU A 127 -1.61 -58.50 -24.15
N LYS A 128 -1.32 -59.76 -24.52
CA LYS A 128 -0.33 -60.60 -23.81
C LYS A 128 -0.56 -60.66 -22.29
N GLY A 129 -1.83 -60.77 -21.88
CA GLY A 129 -2.22 -60.86 -20.46
C GLY A 129 -2.37 -59.54 -19.73
N LEU A 130 -1.95 -58.40 -20.30
CA LEU A 130 -1.97 -57.07 -19.70
C LEU A 130 -3.13 -56.24 -20.23
N TYR A 131 -3.64 -55.29 -19.43
CA TYR A 131 -4.58 -54.30 -19.90
C TYR A 131 -3.95 -53.49 -21.08
N HIS A 132 -4.69 -53.35 -22.14
CA HIS A 132 -4.20 -52.64 -23.32
C HIS A 132 -5.39 -52.00 -24.05
N GLY A 133 -5.11 -50.92 -24.85
CA GLY A 133 -6.19 -50.23 -25.57
C GLY A 133 -7.22 -49.63 -24.63
N GLU A 134 -8.47 -49.51 -25.09
CA GLU A 134 -9.57 -48.95 -24.31
C GLU A 134 -10.08 -49.91 -23.24
N GLY A 135 -10.35 -49.35 -22.04
CA GLY A 135 -10.89 -50.10 -20.92
C GLY A 135 -11.48 -49.24 -19.84
N VAL A 136 -12.35 -49.87 -19.05
CA VAL A 136 -12.93 -49.29 -17.83
C VAL A 136 -12.48 -50.13 -16.63
N PHE A 137 -11.88 -49.51 -15.66
CA PHE A 137 -11.55 -50.10 -14.37
C PHE A 137 -12.41 -49.47 -13.28
N SER A 138 -13.34 -50.21 -12.74
CA SER A 138 -14.16 -49.80 -11.61
C SER A 138 -13.57 -50.42 -10.35
N PHE A 139 -13.21 -49.58 -9.38
CA PHE A 139 -12.66 -50.00 -8.08
C PHE A 139 -13.78 -50.31 -7.10
N GLY A 140 -13.58 -51.27 -6.20
CA GLY A 140 -14.52 -51.67 -5.16
C GLY A 140 -14.88 -50.54 -4.17
N ASN A 141 -14.05 -49.48 -4.10
CA ASN A 141 -14.32 -48.28 -3.31
C ASN A 141 -15.17 -47.22 -4.03
N GLY A 142 -15.66 -47.52 -5.25
CA GLY A 142 -16.48 -46.64 -6.06
C GLY A 142 -15.73 -45.69 -6.98
N ALA A 143 -14.39 -45.71 -6.99
CA ALA A 143 -13.62 -45.01 -8.01
C ALA A 143 -13.73 -45.71 -9.38
N GLU A 144 -13.51 -44.96 -10.47
CA GLU A 144 -13.56 -45.53 -11.82
C GLU A 144 -12.56 -44.81 -12.73
N TYR A 145 -11.84 -45.62 -13.53
CA TYR A 145 -11.06 -45.10 -14.65
C TYR A 145 -11.64 -45.61 -15.97
N GLN A 146 -11.82 -44.71 -16.88
CA GLN A 146 -12.19 -45.01 -18.26
C GLN A 146 -11.18 -44.38 -19.20
N GLY A 147 -10.51 -45.17 -20.02
CA GLY A 147 -9.51 -44.63 -20.95
C GLY A 147 -8.60 -45.71 -21.52
N ASN A 148 -7.49 -45.28 -22.05
CA ASN A 148 -6.52 -46.15 -22.68
C ASN A 148 -5.54 -46.74 -21.70
N TYR A 149 -5.11 -47.96 -21.97
CA TYR A 149 -4.08 -48.72 -21.27
C TYR A 149 -2.98 -49.13 -22.24
N ARG A 150 -1.76 -49.19 -21.74
CA ARG A 150 -0.60 -49.73 -22.45
C ARG A 150 0.24 -50.53 -21.46
N ASN A 151 0.44 -51.83 -21.75
CA ASN A 151 1.21 -52.72 -20.92
C ASN A 151 0.77 -52.72 -19.45
N GLY A 152 -0.54 -52.69 -19.19
CA GLY A 152 -1.12 -52.71 -17.86
C GLY A 152 -1.24 -51.34 -17.17
N LEU A 153 -0.65 -50.30 -17.71
CA LEU A 153 -0.68 -48.95 -17.14
C LEU A 153 -1.66 -48.05 -17.92
N ARG A 154 -2.31 -47.14 -17.20
CA ARG A 154 -3.11 -46.08 -17.82
C ARG A 154 -2.20 -45.22 -18.71
N GLU A 155 -2.58 -45.00 -19.92
CA GLU A 155 -1.78 -44.30 -20.94
C GLU A 155 -2.70 -43.51 -21.89
N GLY A 156 -2.26 -42.31 -22.34
CA GLY A 156 -3.06 -41.50 -23.27
C GLY A 156 -4.29 -40.91 -22.60
N LYS A 157 -5.33 -40.58 -23.35
CA LYS A 157 -6.53 -39.93 -22.82
C LYS A 157 -7.36 -40.87 -21.95
N GLY A 158 -7.86 -40.34 -20.83
CA GLY A 158 -8.75 -41.06 -19.94
C GLY A 158 -9.44 -40.13 -18.95
N THR A 159 -10.48 -40.69 -18.34
CA THR A 159 -11.26 -40.06 -17.28
C THR A 159 -11.11 -40.89 -15.99
N PHE A 160 -10.79 -40.27 -14.87
CA PHE A 160 -10.72 -40.90 -13.58
C PHE A 160 -11.70 -40.23 -12.61
N LYS A 161 -12.71 -41.00 -12.21
CA LYS A 161 -13.63 -40.62 -11.14
C LYS A 161 -13.09 -41.17 -9.83
N PHE A 162 -12.79 -40.31 -8.90
CA PHE A 162 -12.29 -40.72 -7.56
C PHE A 162 -13.44 -41.15 -6.63
N ALA A 163 -13.13 -41.94 -5.63
CA ALA A 163 -14.12 -42.39 -4.67
C ALA A 163 -14.79 -41.27 -3.86
N ASN A 164 -14.09 -40.14 -3.68
CA ASN A 164 -14.61 -38.93 -3.05
C ASN A 164 -15.50 -38.07 -3.98
N GLY A 165 -15.72 -38.52 -5.22
CA GLY A 165 -16.53 -37.81 -6.20
C GLY A 165 -15.78 -36.81 -7.09
N ASP A 166 -14.49 -36.60 -6.87
CA ASP A 166 -13.65 -35.80 -7.77
C ASP A 166 -13.55 -36.47 -9.15
N LEU A 167 -13.29 -35.68 -10.18
CA LEU A 167 -13.15 -36.15 -11.56
C LEU A 167 -11.89 -35.56 -12.18
N TYR A 168 -11.06 -36.41 -12.79
CA TYR A 168 -9.97 -35.99 -13.66
C TYR A 168 -10.25 -36.43 -15.09
N GLU A 169 -10.10 -35.54 -16.02
CA GLU A 169 -10.17 -35.78 -17.46
C GLU A 169 -8.90 -35.23 -18.12
N GLY A 170 -8.14 -36.11 -18.75
CA GLY A 170 -6.88 -35.73 -19.38
C GLY A 170 -6.00 -36.90 -19.76
N PRO A 171 -4.78 -36.62 -20.23
CA PRO A 171 -3.80 -37.63 -20.57
C PRO A 171 -3.16 -38.26 -19.33
N PHE A 172 -2.82 -39.54 -19.47
CA PHE A 172 -2.05 -40.33 -18.51
C PHE A 172 -0.75 -40.80 -19.16
N VAL A 173 0.32 -40.83 -18.38
CA VAL A 173 1.60 -41.44 -18.72
C VAL A 173 2.03 -42.33 -17.56
N ALA A 174 2.32 -43.59 -17.85
CA ALA A 174 2.74 -44.55 -16.86
C ALA A 174 1.81 -44.60 -15.61
N GLY A 175 0.51 -44.48 -15.81
CA GLY A 175 -0.51 -44.56 -14.78
C GLY A 175 -0.83 -43.24 -14.05
N MET A 176 -0.14 -42.17 -14.31
CA MET A 176 -0.33 -40.86 -13.67
C MET A 176 -0.84 -39.79 -14.63
N PRO A 177 -1.67 -38.84 -14.17
CA PRO A 177 -1.99 -37.63 -14.92
C PRO A 177 -0.74 -36.88 -15.38
N GLU A 178 -0.65 -36.56 -16.68
CA GLU A 178 0.49 -35.87 -17.29
C GLU A 178 -0.01 -34.97 -18.46
N GLY A 179 0.56 -33.76 -18.61
CA GLY A 179 0.14 -32.81 -19.65
C GLY A 179 -1.15 -32.08 -19.30
N LYS A 180 -1.87 -31.54 -20.32
CA LYS A 180 -3.07 -30.72 -20.10
C LYS A 180 -4.29 -31.57 -19.77
N GLY A 181 -4.95 -31.27 -18.65
CA GLY A 181 -6.15 -31.95 -18.18
C GLY A 181 -7.04 -31.05 -17.34
N ILE A 182 -8.22 -31.57 -17.02
CA ILE A 182 -9.22 -30.93 -16.16
C ILE A 182 -9.42 -31.78 -14.91
N TYR A 183 -9.37 -31.15 -13.75
CA TYR A 183 -9.70 -31.78 -12.48
C TYR A 183 -10.88 -31.07 -11.85
N GLN A 184 -11.96 -31.77 -11.63
CA GLN A 184 -13.17 -31.27 -10.98
C GLN A 184 -13.26 -31.84 -9.57
N PHE A 185 -13.28 -30.96 -8.57
CA PHE A 185 -13.45 -31.34 -7.17
C PHE A 185 -14.95 -31.45 -6.84
N GLN A 186 -15.34 -32.40 -6.04
CA GLN A 186 -16.74 -32.56 -5.61
C GLN A 186 -17.30 -31.29 -4.95
N GLY A 187 -16.44 -30.49 -4.32
CA GLY A 187 -16.79 -29.21 -3.67
C GLY A 187 -17.05 -28.04 -4.62
N GLY A 188 -17.12 -28.28 -5.96
CA GLY A 188 -17.41 -27.25 -6.96
C GLY A 188 -16.21 -26.45 -7.43
N MET A 189 -15.00 -26.76 -6.95
CA MET A 189 -13.76 -26.23 -7.52
C MET A 189 -13.41 -26.99 -8.80
N SER A 190 -12.66 -26.36 -9.72
CA SER A 190 -12.07 -27.04 -10.86
C SER A 190 -10.68 -26.49 -11.18
N TYR A 191 -9.83 -27.34 -11.69
CA TYR A 191 -8.53 -26.98 -12.24
C TYR A 191 -8.45 -27.39 -13.70
N GLU A 192 -8.07 -26.49 -14.55
CA GLU A 192 -7.77 -26.72 -15.98
C GLU A 192 -6.34 -26.27 -16.24
N GLY A 193 -5.46 -27.19 -16.60
CA GLY A 193 -4.06 -26.87 -16.80
C GLY A 193 -3.16 -28.07 -16.95
N GLU A 194 -1.87 -27.83 -16.80
CA GLU A 194 -0.86 -28.87 -16.94
C GLU A 194 -0.73 -29.70 -15.65
N PHE A 195 -0.47 -30.97 -15.83
CA PHE A 195 -0.15 -31.93 -14.78
C PHE A 195 1.22 -32.56 -15.05
N ARG A 196 1.95 -32.83 -13.98
CA ARG A 196 3.20 -33.57 -14.00
C ARG A 196 3.18 -34.58 -12.85
N LYS A 197 3.28 -35.88 -13.18
CA LYS A 197 3.22 -36.98 -12.21
C LYS A 197 2.01 -36.89 -11.26
N GLY A 198 0.86 -36.51 -11.79
CA GLY A 198 -0.38 -36.38 -11.04
C GLY A 198 -0.54 -35.09 -10.24
N LEU A 199 0.44 -34.18 -10.25
CA LEU A 199 0.39 -32.90 -9.56
C LEU A 199 0.13 -31.77 -10.55
N ARG A 200 -0.62 -30.74 -10.14
CA ARG A 200 -0.81 -29.52 -10.93
C ARG A 200 0.54 -28.84 -11.13
N HIS A 201 0.88 -28.57 -12.37
CA HIS A 201 2.18 -28.03 -12.76
C HIS A 201 2.03 -27.15 -14.02
N GLY A 202 3.02 -26.26 -14.31
CA GLY A 202 2.97 -25.40 -15.46
C GLY A 202 1.76 -24.45 -15.47
N GLN A 203 1.36 -24.00 -16.65
CA GLN A 203 0.25 -23.06 -16.80
C GLN A 203 -1.09 -23.71 -16.50
N GLY A 204 -1.91 -23.02 -15.70
CA GLY A 204 -3.23 -23.53 -15.34
C GLY A 204 -4.15 -22.47 -14.76
N LYS A 205 -5.44 -22.85 -14.68
CA LYS A 205 -6.55 -22.08 -14.11
C LYS A 205 -7.22 -22.91 -13.03
N LEU A 206 -7.29 -22.38 -11.83
CA LEU A 206 -8.02 -22.97 -10.73
C LEU A 206 -9.24 -22.11 -10.43
N MET A 207 -10.43 -22.63 -10.66
CA MET A 207 -11.70 -22.02 -10.29
C MET A 207 -12.07 -22.49 -8.90
N LEU A 208 -12.23 -21.56 -7.97
CA LEU A 208 -12.71 -21.86 -6.60
C LEU A 208 -14.24 -21.99 -6.59
N SER A 209 -14.78 -22.64 -5.55
CA SER A 209 -16.23 -22.83 -5.39
C SER A 209 -17.04 -21.53 -5.29
N ASN A 210 -16.40 -20.42 -4.89
CA ASN A 210 -17.01 -19.09 -4.84
C ASN A 210 -16.87 -18.32 -6.18
N GLY A 211 -16.39 -18.98 -7.25
CA GLY A 211 -16.23 -18.40 -8.58
C GLY A 211 -14.97 -17.57 -8.81
N ILE A 212 -14.08 -17.46 -7.83
CA ILE A 212 -12.77 -16.82 -8.03
C ILE A 212 -11.90 -17.74 -8.87
N MET A 213 -11.31 -17.19 -9.93
CA MET A 213 -10.35 -17.89 -10.79
C MET A 213 -8.92 -17.46 -10.45
N ILE A 214 -8.07 -18.46 -10.27
CA ILE A 214 -6.62 -18.30 -10.06
C ILE A 214 -5.92 -18.75 -11.33
N GLU A 215 -5.16 -17.88 -11.98
CA GLU A 215 -4.43 -18.18 -13.20
C GLU A 215 -2.93 -17.96 -13.01
N GLY A 216 -2.11 -18.86 -13.53
CA GLY A 216 -0.65 -18.71 -13.53
C GLY A 216 0.10 -20.02 -13.57
N GLU A 217 1.39 -19.99 -13.26
CA GLU A 217 2.30 -21.12 -13.31
C GLU A 217 2.31 -21.89 -11.97
N PHE A 218 1.71 -23.06 -11.96
CA PHE A 218 1.68 -23.97 -10.80
C PHE A 218 2.98 -24.78 -10.70
N SER A 219 3.43 -25.07 -9.51
CA SER A 219 4.60 -25.92 -9.25
C SER A 219 4.27 -26.97 -8.21
N ASP A 220 4.04 -28.22 -8.65
CA ASP A 220 3.76 -29.38 -7.81
C ASP A 220 2.66 -29.09 -6.76
N ASN A 221 1.48 -28.69 -7.23
CA ASN A 221 0.29 -28.26 -6.48
C ASN A 221 0.40 -26.90 -5.77
N ARG A 222 1.56 -26.23 -5.78
CA ARG A 222 1.69 -24.90 -5.19
C ARG A 222 1.06 -23.86 -6.12
N LEU A 223 0.44 -22.85 -5.51
CA LEU A 223 -0.12 -21.71 -6.23
C LEU A 223 0.99 -20.90 -6.92
N PRO A 224 0.68 -20.25 -8.05
CA PRO A 224 1.62 -19.36 -8.73
C PRO A 224 2.02 -18.17 -7.85
N SER A 225 3.20 -17.59 -8.12
CA SER A 225 3.65 -16.35 -7.51
C SER A 225 4.40 -15.53 -8.57
N PRO A 226 3.95 -14.32 -8.92
CA PRO A 226 2.75 -13.64 -8.40
C PRO A 226 1.45 -14.32 -8.82
N LEU A 227 0.44 -14.21 -7.95
CA LEU A 227 -0.87 -14.82 -8.19
C LEU A 227 -1.78 -13.86 -8.99
N LYS A 228 -2.50 -14.40 -9.97
CA LYS A 228 -3.59 -13.68 -10.64
C LYS A 228 -4.93 -14.27 -10.18
N LEU A 229 -5.76 -13.43 -9.56
CA LEU A 229 -7.13 -13.74 -9.14
C LEU A 229 -8.12 -13.00 -10.03
N GLU A 230 -9.09 -13.69 -10.57
CA GLU A 230 -10.22 -13.10 -11.28
C GLU A 230 -11.49 -13.40 -10.49
N TYR A 231 -12.17 -12.36 -10.03
CA TYR A 231 -13.38 -12.45 -9.25
C TYR A 231 -14.62 -12.54 -10.14
N PRO A 232 -15.75 -13.12 -9.67
CA PRO A 232 -16.97 -13.25 -10.48
C PRO A 232 -17.56 -11.93 -11.00
N ASN A 233 -17.26 -10.83 -10.32
CA ASN A 233 -17.65 -9.47 -10.74
C ASN A 233 -16.70 -8.87 -11.79
N GLY A 234 -15.76 -9.66 -12.34
CA GLY A 234 -14.78 -9.21 -13.33
C GLY A 234 -13.59 -8.41 -12.76
N THR A 235 -13.50 -8.26 -11.44
CA THR A 235 -12.33 -7.67 -10.81
C THR A 235 -11.14 -8.63 -10.94
N VAL A 236 -9.97 -8.11 -11.33
CA VAL A 236 -8.73 -8.88 -11.46
C VAL A 236 -7.71 -8.36 -10.47
N TYR A 237 -7.19 -9.25 -9.65
CA TYR A 237 -6.03 -8.99 -8.79
C TYR A 237 -4.80 -9.74 -9.30
N GLN A 238 -3.65 -9.11 -9.28
CA GLN A 238 -2.36 -9.73 -9.57
C GLN A 238 -1.33 -9.30 -8.52
N GLY A 239 -0.80 -10.24 -7.78
CA GLY A 239 0.17 -9.91 -6.72
C GLY A 239 0.40 -11.04 -5.73
N SER A 240 0.98 -10.67 -4.59
CA SER A 240 1.25 -11.58 -3.48
C SER A 240 -0.02 -11.86 -2.68
N VAL A 241 -0.16 -13.09 -2.20
CA VAL A 241 -1.28 -13.50 -1.36
C VAL A 241 -0.80 -14.33 -0.17
N ILE A 242 -1.53 -14.24 0.93
CA ILE A 242 -1.42 -15.15 2.08
C ILE A 242 -2.77 -15.82 2.26
N ASN A 243 -2.78 -17.16 2.21
CA ASN A 243 -4.01 -17.98 2.30
C ASN A 243 -5.10 -17.56 1.29
N GLY A 244 -4.69 -17.19 0.07
CA GLY A 244 -5.60 -16.77 -1.00
C GLY A 244 -6.16 -15.35 -0.87
N ILE A 245 -5.71 -14.58 0.12
CA ILE A 245 -6.10 -13.19 0.35
C ILE A 245 -4.93 -12.29 -0.06
N PRO A 246 -5.16 -11.19 -0.82
CA PRO A 246 -4.14 -10.19 -1.14
C PRO A 246 -3.35 -9.75 0.09
N ASP A 247 -2.02 -9.95 0.08
CA ASP A 247 -1.10 -9.55 1.15
C ASP A 247 0.30 -9.36 0.58
N GLY A 248 0.90 -8.19 0.77
CA GLY A 248 2.12 -7.74 0.07
C GLY A 248 1.78 -6.86 -1.13
N ASN A 249 2.67 -6.77 -2.11
CA ASN A 249 2.48 -5.91 -3.28
C ASN A 249 1.59 -6.56 -4.34
N GLY A 250 0.76 -5.76 -4.98
CA GLY A 250 -0.12 -6.22 -6.04
C GLY A 250 -0.83 -5.09 -6.79
N THR A 251 -1.52 -5.48 -7.85
CA THR A 251 -2.39 -4.62 -8.65
C THR A 251 -3.80 -5.19 -8.66
N ILE A 252 -4.80 -4.38 -8.45
CA ILE A 252 -6.21 -4.74 -8.63
C ILE A 252 -6.83 -3.84 -9.71
N ARG A 253 -7.64 -4.43 -10.59
CA ARG A 253 -8.40 -3.73 -11.63
C ARG A 253 -9.85 -4.13 -11.57
N MET A 254 -10.74 -3.16 -11.53
CA MET A 254 -12.18 -3.35 -11.48
C MET A 254 -12.82 -3.13 -12.86
N MET A 255 -14.03 -3.64 -13.05
CA MET A 255 -14.77 -3.54 -14.33
C MET A 255 -15.13 -2.10 -14.72
N ASP A 256 -15.28 -1.22 -13.74
CA ASP A 256 -15.61 0.20 -13.96
C ASP A 256 -14.41 1.04 -14.44
N GLY A 257 -13.23 0.42 -14.59
CA GLY A 257 -11.98 1.07 -14.96
C GLY A 257 -11.11 1.51 -13.77
N THR A 258 -11.61 1.39 -12.56
CA THR A 258 -10.83 1.64 -11.33
C THR A 258 -9.67 0.66 -11.23
N SER A 259 -8.50 1.16 -10.83
CA SER A 259 -7.37 0.30 -10.48
C SER A 259 -6.59 0.81 -9.28
N TYR A 260 -5.95 -0.12 -8.58
CA TYR A 260 -5.00 0.20 -7.53
C TYR A 260 -3.73 -0.64 -7.72
N GLU A 261 -2.59 0.00 -7.57
CA GLU A 261 -1.27 -0.64 -7.57
C GLU A 261 -0.52 -0.22 -6.30
N GLY A 262 -0.15 -1.19 -5.47
CA GLY A 262 0.51 -0.90 -4.21
C GLY A 262 0.48 -2.06 -3.23
N GLY A 263 0.64 -1.72 -1.95
CA GLY A 263 0.62 -2.69 -0.87
C GLY A 263 -0.78 -3.15 -0.48
N PHE A 264 -0.87 -4.39 -0.06
CA PHE A 264 -2.08 -5.02 0.49
C PHE A 264 -1.76 -5.66 1.83
N LYS A 265 -2.73 -5.66 2.73
CA LYS A 265 -2.68 -6.39 3.99
C LYS A 265 -4.06 -6.94 4.31
N LYS A 266 -4.16 -8.27 4.41
CA LYS A 266 -5.44 -8.98 4.65
C LYS A 266 -6.56 -8.55 3.69
N GLY A 267 -6.22 -8.31 2.41
CA GLY A 267 -7.15 -7.92 1.37
C GLY A 267 -7.46 -6.43 1.27
N ALA A 268 -7.03 -5.61 2.20
CA ALA A 268 -7.20 -4.16 2.19
C ALA A 268 -5.94 -3.45 1.64
N PHE A 269 -6.10 -2.30 1.01
CA PHE A 269 -5.00 -1.44 0.60
C PHE A 269 -4.18 -1.04 1.83
N HIS A 270 -2.86 -1.12 1.73
CA HIS A 270 -1.96 -0.84 2.86
C HIS A 270 -0.58 -0.41 2.37
N GLY A 271 0.05 0.55 3.10
CA GLY A 271 1.33 1.12 2.68
C GLY A 271 1.18 2.03 1.47
N GLU A 272 2.26 2.22 0.72
CA GLU A 272 2.26 3.08 -0.46
C GLU A 272 1.48 2.45 -1.61
N GLY A 273 0.74 3.29 -2.35
CA GLY A 273 0.00 2.85 -3.52
C GLY A 273 -0.55 3.98 -4.38
N VAL A 274 -0.92 3.61 -5.59
CA VAL A 274 -1.54 4.48 -6.59
C VAL A 274 -2.93 3.96 -6.90
N TYR A 275 -3.94 4.78 -6.71
CA TYR A 275 -5.33 4.49 -7.02
C TYR A 275 -5.78 5.34 -8.20
N LEU A 276 -6.18 4.69 -9.28
CA LEU A 276 -6.70 5.34 -10.48
C LEU A 276 -8.22 5.19 -10.50
N TYR A 277 -8.91 6.31 -10.66
CA TYR A 277 -10.36 6.39 -10.76
C TYR A 277 -10.86 6.20 -12.20
N PRO A 278 -12.13 5.84 -12.40
CA PRO A 278 -12.70 5.65 -13.74
C PRO A 278 -12.66 6.90 -14.61
N ASP A 279 -12.73 8.08 -14.00
CA ASP A 279 -12.67 9.38 -14.68
C ASP A 279 -11.25 9.84 -15.01
N GLY A 280 -10.24 9.04 -14.65
CA GLY A 280 -8.82 9.33 -14.85
C GLY A 280 -8.18 10.15 -13.72
N ALA A 281 -8.92 10.46 -12.64
CA ALA A 281 -8.30 10.99 -11.43
C ALA A 281 -7.38 9.95 -10.78
N GLU A 282 -6.35 10.41 -10.09
CA GLU A 282 -5.34 9.56 -9.45
C GLU A 282 -5.10 9.99 -8.00
N PHE A 283 -5.01 9.02 -7.12
CA PHE A 283 -4.45 9.24 -5.79
C PHE A 283 -3.18 8.42 -5.61
N GLN A 284 -2.09 9.07 -5.28
CA GLN A 284 -0.81 8.46 -4.94
C GLN A 284 -0.46 8.79 -3.49
N GLY A 285 -0.31 7.78 -2.65
CA GLY A 285 0.00 7.99 -1.23
C GLY A 285 -0.13 6.74 -0.40
N THR A 286 -0.14 6.95 0.92
CA THR A 286 -0.17 5.87 1.90
C THR A 286 -1.60 5.47 2.24
N TYR A 287 -1.79 4.16 2.46
CA TYR A 287 -3.06 3.56 2.90
C TYR A 287 -2.86 2.78 4.19
N GLN A 288 -3.85 2.80 5.06
CA GLN A 288 -3.96 1.94 6.22
C GLN A 288 -5.37 1.31 6.27
N GLU A 289 -5.42 -0.02 6.21
CA GLU A 289 -6.68 -0.79 6.25
C GLU A 289 -7.74 -0.32 5.22
N GLY A 290 -7.27 0.02 4.01
CA GLY A 290 -8.13 0.47 2.91
C GLY A 290 -8.42 1.97 2.88
N VAL A 291 -7.99 2.72 3.89
CA VAL A 291 -8.24 4.16 4.04
C VAL A 291 -6.95 4.94 3.75
N ARG A 292 -7.07 6.09 3.09
CA ARG A 292 -5.92 6.99 2.87
C ARG A 292 -5.45 7.53 4.21
N GLU A 293 -4.13 7.40 4.46
CA GLU A 293 -3.51 7.81 5.71
C GLU A 293 -2.11 8.34 5.44
N GLY A 294 -1.66 9.41 6.14
CA GLY A 294 -0.36 10.02 5.92
C GLY A 294 -0.27 10.84 4.64
N LYS A 295 0.92 10.98 4.09
CA LYS A 295 1.16 11.83 2.92
C LYS A 295 0.54 11.23 1.66
N GLY A 296 -0.04 12.11 0.82
CA GLY A 296 -0.59 11.72 -0.46
C GLY A 296 -0.83 12.89 -1.40
N ILE A 297 -0.91 12.56 -2.68
CA ILE A 297 -1.20 13.50 -3.75
C ILE A 297 -2.41 12.98 -4.50
N PHE A 298 -3.42 13.82 -4.60
CA PHE A 298 -4.58 13.60 -5.47
C PHE A 298 -4.42 14.44 -6.74
N ARG A 299 -4.56 13.82 -7.91
CA ARG A 299 -4.49 14.47 -9.21
C ARG A 299 -5.82 14.34 -9.93
N TRP A 300 -6.37 15.45 -10.42
CA TRP A 300 -7.56 15.45 -11.24
C TRP A 300 -7.21 15.37 -12.73
N PRO A 301 -8.11 14.87 -13.58
CA PRO A 301 -7.87 14.79 -15.02
C PRO A 301 -7.68 16.17 -15.69
N ASP A 302 -8.18 17.23 -15.09
CA ASP A 302 -8.05 18.60 -15.57
C ASP A 302 -6.69 19.24 -15.25
N GLY A 303 -5.76 18.49 -14.65
CA GLY A 303 -4.41 18.91 -14.31
C GLY A 303 -4.26 19.55 -12.93
N ARG A 304 -5.34 19.69 -12.16
CA ARG A 304 -5.23 20.07 -10.74
C ARG A 304 -4.55 18.97 -9.94
N SER A 305 -3.86 19.37 -8.87
CA SER A 305 -3.35 18.40 -7.88
C SER A 305 -3.42 18.96 -6.47
N LEU A 306 -3.71 18.09 -5.51
CA LEU A 306 -3.74 18.39 -4.08
C LEU A 306 -2.77 17.46 -3.35
N GLU A 307 -1.75 18.03 -2.77
CA GLU A 307 -0.78 17.34 -1.91
C GLU A 307 -1.05 17.70 -0.45
N GLY A 308 -1.13 16.71 0.40
CA GLY A 308 -1.41 16.94 1.82
C GLY A 308 -1.22 15.70 2.68
N ASN A 309 -1.50 15.87 3.96
CA ASN A 309 -1.58 14.77 4.90
C ASN A 309 -3.02 14.30 5.02
N TYR A 310 -3.25 13.01 4.86
CA TYR A 310 -4.57 12.38 4.94
C TYR A 310 -4.73 11.71 6.31
N GLN A 311 -5.90 11.84 6.88
CA GLN A 311 -6.31 11.20 8.12
C GLN A 311 -7.74 10.70 7.97
N GLN A 312 -7.95 9.40 8.17
CA GLN A 312 -9.26 8.75 7.96
C GLN A 312 -9.88 9.04 6.57
N GLY A 313 -9.03 9.11 5.54
CA GLY A 313 -9.45 9.33 4.16
C GLY A 313 -9.64 10.79 3.75
N GLN A 314 -9.62 11.72 4.69
CA GLN A 314 -9.77 13.17 4.45
C GLN A 314 -8.42 13.87 4.58
N VAL A 315 -8.20 14.89 3.75
CA VAL A 315 -7.01 15.72 3.86
C VAL A 315 -7.10 16.58 5.13
N SER A 316 -6.01 16.71 5.86
CA SER A 316 -5.92 17.45 7.11
C SER A 316 -4.67 18.33 7.17
N GLY A 317 -4.79 19.46 7.89
CA GLY A 317 -3.68 20.41 8.05
C GLY A 317 -3.37 21.20 6.77
N LYS A 318 -2.12 21.61 6.66
CA LYS A 318 -1.66 22.37 5.49
C LYS A 318 -1.55 21.48 4.25
N ILE A 319 -2.03 22.02 3.13
CA ILE A 319 -2.00 21.37 1.82
C ILE A 319 -1.29 22.24 0.79
N VAL A 320 -0.92 21.63 -0.32
CA VAL A 320 -0.53 22.30 -1.54
C VAL A 320 -1.56 21.96 -2.62
N LEU A 321 -2.24 22.98 -3.15
CA LEU A 321 -3.19 22.84 -4.24
C LEU A 321 -2.62 23.54 -5.47
N ASN A 322 -2.36 22.78 -6.53
CA ASN A 322 -2.02 23.31 -7.83
C ASN A 322 -3.30 23.34 -8.68
N PHE A 323 -3.61 24.50 -9.23
CA PHE A 323 -4.75 24.70 -10.14
C PHE A 323 -4.36 24.34 -11.58
N SER A 324 -5.33 23.94 -12.38
CA SER A 324 -5.12 23.63 -13.80
C SER A 324 -4.53 24.80 -14.60
N GLY A 325 -4.79 26.04 -14.19
CA GLY A 325 -4.24 27.27 -14.78
C GLY A 325 -2.81 27.59 -14.35
N GLY A 326 -2.16 26.78 -13.51
CA GLY A 326 -0.77 26.99 -13.07
C GLY A 326 -0.62 27.80 -11.78
N SER A 327 -1.69 28.30 -11.20
CA SER A 327 -1.65 28.91 -9.85
C SER A 327 -1.44 27.85 -8.78
N ARG A 328 -0.78 28.22 -7.68
CA ARG A 328 -0.46 27.31 -6.57
C ARG A 328 -0.87 27.95 -5.24
N TYR A 329 -1.66 27.22 -4.48
CA TYR A 329 -2.03 27.58 -3.11
C TYR A 329 -1.34 26.65 -2.10
N GLU A 330 -0.89 27.22 -1.00
CA GLU A 330 -0.36 26.49 0.16
C GLU A 330 -1.00 27.03 1.42
N GLY A 331 -1.77 26.21 2.11
CA GLY A 331 -2.54 26.64 3.29
C GLY A 331 -3.49 25.57 3.77
N MET A 332 -4.52 25.99 4.48
CA MET A 332 -5.57 25.10 4.99
C MET A 332 -6.82 25.15 4.12
N LEU A 333 -7.54 24.05 4.07
CA LEU A 333 -8.89 23.99 3.52
C LEU A 333 -9.88 23.66 4.64
N GLU A 334 -11.02 24.30 4.60
CA GLU A 334 -12.20 23.95 5.38
C GLU A 334 -13.35 23.69 4.40
N ASP A 335 -13.94 22.50 4.47
CA ASP A 335 -14.96 22.03 3.51
C ASP A 335 -14.54 22.18 2.03
N GLY A 336 -13.23 22.01 1.75
CA GLY A 336 -12.66 22.08 0.40
C GLY A 336 -12.40 23.50 -0.09
N VAL A 337 -12.59 24.53 0.74
CA VAL A 337 -12.38 25.94 0.43
C VAL A 337 -11.20 26.50 1.23
N MET A 338 -10.40 27.38 0.61
CA MET A 338 -9.27 28.03 1.30
C MET A 338 -9.75 28.80 2.53
N ASN A 339 -9.18 28.48 3.68
CA ASN A 339 -9.55 29.10 4.95
C ASN A 339 -8.34 29.17 5.90
N GLY A 340 -8.32 30.14 6.82
CA GLY A 340 -7.19 30.39 7.71
C GLY A 340 -5.97 30.95 7.00
N GLU A 341 -4.79 30.76 7.56
CA GLU A 341 -3.54 31.25 7.00
C GLU A 341 -3.06 30.42 5.80
N GLY A 342 -2.64 31.12 4.74
CA GLY A 342 -2.15 30.48 3.52
C GLY A 342 -1.40 31.43 2.60
N SER A 343 -0.87 30.87 1.51
CA SER A 343 -0.28 31.65 0.42
C SER A 343 -0.79 31.15 -0.92
N ILE A 344 -1.03 32.06 -1.84
CA ILE A 344 -1.36 31.74 -3.23
C ILE A 344 -0.41 32.48 -4.15
N ARG A 345 0.13 31.75 -5.12
CA ARG A 345 0.91 32.30 -6.22
C ARG A 345 0.14 32.08 -7.51
N HIS A 346 -0.20 33.18 -8.19
CA HIS A 346 -0.89 33.15 -9.44
C HIS A 346 0.09 32.95 -10.63
N VAL A 347 -0.43 32.41 -11.72
CA VAL A 347 0.37 32.17 -12.94
C VAL A 347 0.96 33.44 -13.54
N ASN A 348 0.29 34.59 -13.35
CA ASN A 348 0.76 35.89 -13.79
C ASN A 348 1.87 36.48 -12.89
N GLY A 349 2.29 35.78 -11.84
CA GLY A 349 3.33 36.18 -10.92
C GLY A 349 2.86 36.96 -9.69
N GLU A 350 1.56 37.23 -9.57
CA GLU A 350 0.99 37.79 -8.33
C GLU A 350 1.08 36.79 -7.20
N GLU A 351 1.39 37.29 -6.00
CA GLU A 351 1.46 36.46 -4.78
C GLU A 351 0.67 37.13 -3.65
N TYR A 352 -0.10 36.30 -2.94
CA TYR A 352 -0.72 36.69 -1.68
C TYR A 352 -0.32 35.74 -0.58
N THR A 353 0.02 36.28 0.58
CA THR A 353 0.26 35.51 1.81
C THR A 353 -0.51 36.16 2.96
N GLY A 354 -1.36 35.41 3.62
CA GLY A 354 -2.19 35.93 4.70
C GLY A 354 -3.42 35.10 4.96
N GLY A 355 -4.41 35.70 5.62
CA GLY A 355 -5.67 35.07 5.96
C GLY A 355 -6.60 34.86 4.77
N PHE A 356 -7.29 33.74 4.78
CA PHE A 356 -8.37 33.40 3.86
C PHE A 356 -9.63 33.10 4.66
N ARG A 357 -10.79 33.45 4.09
CA ARG A 357 -12.10 33.11 4.59
C ARG A 357 -13.00 32.80 3.40
N GLU A 358 -13.57 31.58 3.38
CA GLU A 358 -14.43 31.15 2.26
C GLU A 358 -13.81 31.35 0.87
N GLY A 359 -12.47 31.11 0.76
CA GLY A 359 -11.72 31.25 -0.48
C GLY A 359 -11.30 32.69 -0.85
N ILE A 360 -11.61 33.67 -0.01
CA ILE A 360 -11.40 35.11 -0.25
C ILE A 360 -10.34 35.63 0.73
N TYR A 361 -9.50 36.59 0.30
CA TYR A 361 -8.54 37.26 1.18
C TYR A 361 -9.26 37.94 2.33
N HIS A 362 -8.83 37.68 3.54
CA HIS A 362 -9.45 38.20 4.76
C HIS A 362 -8.41 38.36 5.89
N GLY A 363 -8.65 39.30 6.79
CA GLY A 363 -7.74 39.60 7.88
C GLY A 363 -6.45 40.23 7.41
N LYS A 364 -5.33 39.86 7.98
CA LYS A 364 -4.02 40.38 7.57
C LYS A 364 -3.49 39.63 6.36
N GLY A 365 -2.82 40.35 5.46
CA GLY A 365 -2.18 39.74 4.32
C GLY A 365 -1.20 40.68 3.61
N ARG A 366 -0.28 40.02 2.93
CA ARG A 366 0.70 40.65 2.05
C ARG A 366 0.42 40.25 0.60
N TYR A 367 0.26 41.21 -0.26
CA TYR A 367 0.08 41.01 -1.70
C TYR A 367 1.25 41.62 -2.47
N THR A 368 1.82 40.86 -3.37
CA THR A 368 2.93 41.30 -4.23
C THR A 368 2.51 41.21 -5.68
N TRP A 369 2.63 42.31 -6.42
CA TRP A 369 2.39 42.36 -7.85
C TRP A 369 3.66 42.07 -8.65
N PRO A 370 3.54 41.61 -9.91
CA PRO A 370 4.69 41.29 -10.76
C PRO A 370 5.60 42.48 -11.05
N ASP A 371 5.07 43.71 -10.99
CA ASP A 371 5.81 44.95 -11.19
C ASP A 371 6.63 45.38 -9.96
N GLY A 372 6.57 44.60 -8.88
CA GLY A 372 7.27 44.87 -7.63
C GLY A 372 6.47 45.70 -6.63
N GLN A 373 5.25 46.09 -6.94
CA GLN A 373 4.36 46.70 -5.96
C GLN A 373 4.03 45.71 -4.83
N VAL A 374 3.93 46.17 -3.60
CA VAL A 374 3.62 45.37 -2.44
C VAL A 374 2.59 46.08 -1.56
N TYR A 375 1.54 45.36 -1.18
CA TYR A 375 0.63 45.80 -0.14
C TYR A 375 0.74 44.86 1.07
N GLU A 376 0.85 45.42 2.26
CA GLU A 376 0.81 44.68 3.52
C GLU A 376 -0.20 45.35 4.45
N GLY A 377 -1.27 44.66 4.80
CA GLY A 377 -2.34 45.22 5.58
C GLY A 377 -3.56 44.34 5.74
N SER A 378 -4.67 44.97 6.11
CA SER A 378 -5.93 44.29 6.33
C SER A 378 -6.74 44.11 5.06
N TYR A 379 -7.44 43.00 5.00
CA TYR A 379 -8.40 42.65 3.94
C TYR A 379 -9.75 42.31 4.54
N GLU A 380 -10.80 42.79 3.91
CA GLU A 380 -12.17 42.41 4.17
C GLU A 380 -12.87 42.07 2.85
N THR A 381 -13.44 40.85 2.78
CA THR A 381 -14.11 40.35 1.55
C THR A 381 -13.27 40.49 0.26
N GLY A 382 -11.95 40.22 0.36
CA GLY A 382 -11.02 40.28 -0.77
C GLY A 382 -10.50 41.69 -1.12
N ILE A 383 -10.95 42.70 -0.41
CA ILE A 383 -10.63 44.11 -0.69
C ILE A 383 -9.73 44.63 0.44
N ARG A 384 -8.75 45.45 0.09
CA ARG A 384 -7.92 46.16 1.09
C ARG A 384 -8.81 47.10 1.89
N GLU A 385 -8.85 46.91 3.21
CA GLU A 385 -9.73 47.63 4.11
C GLU A 385 -9.01 47.83 5.45
N GLY A 386 -9.24 48.97 6.10
CA GLY A 386 -8.58 49.31 7.33
C GLY A 386 -7.13 49.73 7.15
N LYS A 387 -6.22 49.41 8.08
CA LYS A 387 -4.84 49.89 8.02
C LYS A 387 -3.97 49.02 7.10
N GLY A 388 -3.09 49.65 6.30
CA GLY A 388 -2.20 49.01 5.35
C GLY A 388 -0.99 49.86 4.98
N GLU A 389 0.06 49.19 4.49
CA GLU A 389 1.22 49.77 3.84
C GLU A 389 1.22 49.33 2.38
N LEU A 390 1.36 50.30 1.48
CA LEU A 390 1.47 50.08 0.04
C LEU A 390 2.79 50.66 -0.45
N THR A 391 3.67 49.80 -0.91
CA THR A 391 4.89 50.18 -1.64
C THR A 391 4.61 50.07 -3.13
N TYR A 392 4.75 51.16 -3.83
CA TYR A 392 4.57 51.24 -5.29
C TYR A 392 5.82 50.75 -6.04
N ALA A 393 5.66 50.37 -7.29
CA ALA A 393 6.75 49.88 -8.13
C ALA A 393 7.88 50.91 -8.35
N ASN A 394 7.58 52.21 -8.25
CA ASN A 394 8.54 53.31 -8.37
C ASN A 394 9.29 53.62 -7.04
N GLY A 395 8.98 52.87 -5.96
CA GLY A 395 9.57 53.03 -4.64
C GLY A 395 8.84 54.00 -3.72
N ASP A 396 7.77 54.64 -4.16
CA ASP A 396 6.90 55.42 -3.28
C ASP A 396 6.20 54.50 -2.28
N GLN A 397 5.83 55.02 -1.13
CA GLN A 397 5.14 54.25 -0.07
C GLN A 397 3.95 55.02 0.47
N PHE A 398 2.86 54.33 0.73
CA PHE A 398 1.75 54.85 1.49
C PHE A 398 1.51 53.97 2.75
N VAL A 399 1.42 54.61 3.88
CA VAL A 399 1.13 54.02 5.15
C VAL A 399 -0.08 54.71 5.76
N GLY A 400 -1.20 53.99 5.90
CA GLY A 400 -2.43 54.63 6.37
C GLY A 400 -3.63 53.72 6.35
N SER A 401 -4.82 54.33 6.32
CA SER A 401 -6.08 53.60 6.21
C SER A 401 -6.46 53.38 4.75
N PHE A 402 -7.17 52.28 4.50
CA PHE A 402 -7.74 51.95 3.19
C PHE A 402 -9.24 51.75 3.34
N GLU A 403 -9.99 52.22 2.38
CA GLU A 403 -11.42 52.00 2.21
C GLU A 403 -11.69 51.59 0.76
N LYS A 404 -12.42 50.51 0.53
CA LYS A 404 -12.74 49.98 -0.82
C LYS A 404 -11.50 49.81 -1.71
N GLY A 405 -10.36 49.42 -1.11
CA GLY A 405 -9.11 49.19 -1.82
C GLY A 405 -8.25 50.43 -2.10
N LEU A 406 -8.66 51.61 -1.70
CA LEU A 406 -7.95 52.87 -1.92
C LEU A 406 -7.49 53.51 -0.60
N PRO A 407 -6.36 54.22 -0.58
CA PRO A 407 -5.97 55.09 0.53
C PRO A 407 -7.11 56.00 0.95
N SER A 408 -7.45 56.03 2.25
CA SER A 408 -8.53 56.83 2.79
C SER A 408 -8.26 57.21 4.25
N GLY A 409 -8.73 58.34 4.71
CA GLY A 409 -8.47 58.83 6.07
C GLY A 409 -7.02 59.26 6.28
N GLN A 410 -6.57 59.22 7.53
CA GLN A 410 -5.19 59.64 7.88
C GLN A 410 -4.15 58.65 7.37
N GLY A 411 -3.06 59.19 6.78
CA GLY A 411 -1.95 58.40 6.25
C GLY A 411 -0.70 59.22 5.97
N ILE A 412 0.37 58.49 5.67
CA ILE A 412 1.66 59.06 5.27
C ILE A 412 1.99 58.51 3.89
N PHE A 413 2.23 59.39 2.95
CA PHE A 413 2.77 59.07 1.64
C PHE A 413 4.24 59.52 1.59
N THR A 414 5.15 58.58 1.35
CA THR A 414 6.59 58.82 1.23
C THR A 414 6.98 58.58 -0.22
N TYR A 415 7.55 59.59 -0.86
CA TYR A 415 8.09 59.50 -2.21
C TYR A 415 9.44 58.76 -2.21
N ALA A 416 9.82 58.23 -3.34
CA ALA A 416 11.11 57.53 -3.50
C ALA A 416 12.33 58.43 -3.28
N ASP A 417 12.19 59.76 -3.38
CA ASP A 417 13.24 60.74 -3.06
C ASP A 417 13.35 61.03 -1.56
N GLY A 418 12.52 60.38 -0.73
CA GLY A 418 12.49 60.58 0.73
C GLY A 418 11.63 61.73 1.21
N SER A 419 11.01 62.53 0.31
CA SER A 419 10.00 63.48 0.73
C SER A 419 8.72 62.80 1.15
N SER A 420 7.91 63.39 2.02
CA SER A 420 6.69 62.76 2.50
C SER A 420 5.55 63.74 2.75
N PHE A 421 4.34 63.24 2.59
CA PHE A 421 3.11 63.91 3.01
C PHE A 421 2.43 63.14 4.10
N GLU A 422 2.07 63.79 5.18
CA GLU A 422 1.31 63.31 6.31
C GLU A 422 -0.01 64.09 6.40
N GLY A 423 -1.15 63.40 6.22
CA GLY A 423 -2.43 64.09 6.18
C GLY A 423 -3.57 63.15 5.82
N GLU A 424 -4.68 63.76 5.40
CA GLU A 424 -5.90 63.06 5.03
C GLU A 424 -5.88 62.61 3.56
N PHE A 425 -6.46 61.45 3.30
CA PHE A 425 -6.62 60.89 1.96
C PHE A 425 -8.09 60.59 1.72
N GLU A 426 -8.57 60.86 0.53
CA GLU A 426 -9.90 60.49 0.06
C GLU A 426 -9.82 59.87 -1.33
N ASN A 427 -10.42 58.66 -1.47
CA ASN A 427 -10.41 57.89 -2.73
C ASN A 427 -9.02 57.76 -3.39
N GLY A 428 -7.97 57.56 -2.58
CA GLY A 428 -6.58 57.38 -3.02
C GLY A 428 -5.81 58.70 -3.27
N LEU A 429 -6.42 59.82 -3.08
CA LEU A 429 -5.82 61.14 -3.32
C LEU A 429 -5.60 61.87 -1.99
N MET A 430 -4.51 62.68 -1.89
CA MET A 430 -4.27 63.58 -0.78
C MET A 430 -5.39 64.61 -0.73
N GLU A 431 -5.95 64.84 0.46
CA GLU A 431 -7.07 65.77 0.69
C GLU A 431 -6.90 66.49 2.01
N GLY A 432 -7.38 67.76 2.08
CA GLY A 432 -7.38 68.54 3.33
C GLY A 432 -6.02 69.09 3.74
N GLU A 433 -5.96 69.52 5.02
CA GLU A 433 -4.72 70.01 5.62
C GLU A 433 -3.79 68.83 6.00
N GLY A 434 -2.48 69.06 5.85
CA GLY A 434 -1.45 68.07 6.20
C GLY A 434 -0.07 68.72 6.29
N PHE A 435 0.92 67.85 6.44
CA PHE A 435 2.31 68.27 6.49
C PHE A 435 3.10 67.59 5.36
N PHE A 436 3.83 68.41 4.62
CA PHE A 436 4.79 67.96 3.62
C PHE A 436 6.21 68.11 4.15
N VAL A 437 7.03 67.08 4.09
CA VAL A 437 8.43 67.12 4.50
C VAL A 437 9.32 66.92 3.30
N GLN A 438 10.23 67.83 3.06
CA GLN A 438 11.22 67.75 1.99
C GLN A 438 12.60 68.21 2.52
N ASN A 439 13.63 67.40 2.32
CA ASN A 439 14.99 67.69 2.78
C ASN A 439 15.05 68.10 4.26
N GLY A 440 14.24 67.46 5.11
CA GLY A 440 14.16 67.76 6.55
C GLY A 440 13.35 68.99 6.92
N THR A 441 12.86 69.76 5.94
CA THR A 441 12.00 70.93 6.18
C THR A 441 10.53 70.51 6.10
N ARG A 442 9.77 70.94 7.13
CA ARG A 442 8.33 70.60 7.27
C ARG A 442 7.49 71.82 6.84
N PHE A 443 6.52 71.59 5.97
CA PHE A 443 5.56 72.57 5.47
C PHE A 443 4.15 72.16 5.90
N LYS A 444 3.35 73.10 6.38
CA LYS A 444 1.90 72.92 6.47
C LYS A 444 1.34 73.12 5.07
N VAL A 445 0.55 72.16 4.59
CA VAL A 445 0.03 72.17 3.20
C VAL A 445 -1.46 71.90 3.19
N LEU A 446 -2.13 72.42 2.16
CA LEU A 446 -3.52 72.09 1.87
C LEU A 446 -3.59 71.42 0.50
N TYR A 447 -4.15 70.19 0.49
CA TYR A 447 -4.42 69.44 -0.73
C TYR A 447 -5.92 69.42 -1.07
N ARG A 448 -6.23 69.43 -2.35
CA ARG A 448 -7.57 69.15 -2.88
C ARG A 448 -7.45 68.26 -4.11
N GLN A 449 -8.13 67.12 -4.06
CA GLN A 449 -8.09 66.10 -5.14
C GLN A 449 -6.65 65.78 -5.59
N GLY A 450 -5.74 65.53 -4.67
CA GLY A 450 -4.34 65.20 -4.93
C GLY A 450 -3.46 66.37 -5.43
N ARG A 451 -3.95 67.59 -5.44
CA ARG A 451 -3.19 68.73 -5.87
C ARG A 451 -2.95 69.72 -4.71
N MET A 452 -1.69 70.03 -4.45
CA MET A 452 -1.31 71.02 -3.44
C MET A 452 -1.86 72.40 -3.87
N GLN A 453 -2.60 73.09 -2.98
CA GLN A 453 -3.18 74.37 -3.16
C GLN A 453 -2.36 75.43 -2.45
N GLU A 454 -1.93 75.16 -1.21
CA GLU A 454 -1.20 76.07 -0.35
C GLU A 454 -0.08 75.35 0.36
N SER A 455 1.03 76.03 0.69
CA SER A 455 2.11 75.56 1.48
C SER A 455 2.69 76.63 2.39
N GLU A 456 2.87 76.39 3.68
CA GLU A 456 3.44 77.34 4.62
C GLU A 456 4.49 76.62 5.49
N LEU A 457 5.60 77.25 5.86
CA LEU A 457 6.61 76.67 6.74
C LEU A 457 6.01 76.35 8.15
N ALA A 458 6.13 75.10 8.59
CA ALA A 458 5.73 74.76 9.95
C ALA A 458 6.88 75.00 10.92
N ASP A 459 6.63 75.74 12.03
CA ASP A 459 7.61 76.02 13.06
C ASP A 459 8.14 74.72 13.69
N ASN A 460 9.47 74.59 13.76
CA ASN A 460 10.19 73.47 14.34
C ASN A 460 10.36 73.64 15.85
N GLU A 461 9.66 72.89 16.63
CA GLU A 461 10.22 72.36 17.91
C GLU A 461 9.52 71.06 18.29
N GLN A 462 10.34 70.01 18.48
CA GLN A 462 10.10 68.66 18.99
C GLN A 462 9.84 67.57 17.97
N GLY A 463 10.61 66.48 18.15
CA GLY A 463 10.69 65.29 17.31
C GLY A 463 9.39 64.76 16.71
N SER A 464 9.48 64.23 15.52
CA SER A 464 8.31 63.74 14.77
C SER A 464 7.93 62.32 15.18
N CYS A 465 6.68 62.14 15.59
CA CYS A 465 6.10 60.78 15.77
C CYS A 465 5.27 60.39 14.54
N LYS A 466 5.56 59.24 13.96
CA LYS A 466 4.82 58.62 12.86
C LYS A 466 3.97 57.46 13.37
N PHE A 467 2.80 57.25 12.79
CA PHE A 467 1.90 56.17 13.18
C PHE A 467 2.12 54.95 12.28
N PRO A 468 2.91 53.92 12.70
CA PRO A 468 2.90 52.67 12.01
C PRO A 468 1.68 51.84 12.44
N MET A 469 1.23 51.03 11.53
CA MET A 469 -0.01 50.31 11.63
C MET A 469 0.04 49.16 12.60
N ASN A 470 -0.94 49.12 13.50
CA ASN A 470 -1.43 47.88 14.06
C ASN A 470 -2.88 47.98 14.51
N GLU A 471 -3.55 46.91 14.29
CA GLU A 471 -4.83 46.38 14.62
C GLU A 471 -5.52 46.96 15.84
N THR A 472 -6.82 47.13 15.66
CA THR A 472 -7.88 47.28 16.65
C THR A 472 -7.78 48.44 17.64
N SER A 473 -8.49 49.44 17.34
CA SER A 473 -9.42 50.30 18.11
C SER A 473 -9.02 51.00 19.39
N SER A 474 -7.89 50.77 20.07
CA SER A 474 -7.57 51.54 21.27
C SER A 474 -6.08 51.82 21.54
N GLN A 475 -5.20 51.30 20.72
CA GLN A 475 -3.74 51.55 20.91
C GLN A 475 -3.06 51.68 19.53
N ALA A 476 -3.06 52.87 18.97
CA ALA A 476 -2.28 53.18 17.77
C ALA A 476 -0.79 53.04 18.10
N SER A 477 -0.08 52.19 17.36
CA SER A 477 1.38 52.08 17.44
C SER A 477 1.99 53.28 16.72
N VAL A 478 2.85 54.03 17.34
CA VAL A 478 3.54 55.21 16.79
C VAL A 478 5.03 54.93 16.56
N VAL A 479 5.62 55.57 15.54
CA VAL A 479 7.08 55.62 15.41
C VAL A 479 7.51 57.06 15.65
N CYS A 480 8.25 57.25 16.72
CA CYS A 480 8.84 58.53 17.08
C CYS A 480 10.34 58.52 16.77
N SER A 481 10.85 59.55 16.17
CA SER A 481 12.29 59.82 16.05
C SER A 481 12.58 61.10 16.80
N PHE A 482 13.55 61.05 17.68
CA PHE A 482 13.91 62.18 18.58
C PHE A 482 15.16 62.87 18.07
N SER A 483 15.31 64.16 18.43
CA SER A 483 16.44 65.02 18.00
C SER A 483 17.80 64.52 18.47
N ASP A 484 17.84 63.66 19.53
CA ASP A 484 19.05 63.01 20.03
C ASP A 484 19.48 61.77 19.25
N GLY A 485 18.68 61.36 18.23
CA GLY A 485 18.90 60.18 17.41
C GLY A 485 18.28 58.91 18.01
N SER A 486 17.58 58.98 19.13
CA SER A 486 16.79 57.88 19.66
C SER A 486 15.45 57.74 18.90
N SER A 487 14.83 56.55 19.00
CA SER A 487 13.53 56.29 18.39
C SER A 487 12.68 55.35 19.24
N TYR A 488 11.36 55.51 19.12
CA TYR A 488 10.39 54.62 19.70
C TYR A 488 9.38 54.14 18.66
N GLN A 489 9.07 52.87 18.73
CA GLN A 489 8.01 52.26 17.95
C GLN A 489 7.12 51.42 18.88
N GLY A 490 5.88 51.79 19.00
CA GLY A 490 4.92 51.09 19.86
C GLY A 490 3.71 51.94 20.20
N PRO A 491 2.75 51.40 20.96
CA PRO A 491 1.59 52.14 21.43
C PRO A 491 1.99 53.25 22.42
N MET A 492 1.26 54.37 22.39
CA MET A 492 1.34 55.43 23.39
C MET A 492 -0.05 55.76 23.93
N VAL A 493 -0.13 55.99 25.25
CA VAL A 493 -1.33 56.48 25.93
C VAL A 493 -0.93 57.67 26.77
N ASP A 494 -1.63 58.77 26.62
CA ASP A 494 -1.35 60.05 27.34
C ASP A 494 0.13 60.43 27.26
N ASP A 495 0.72 60.44 26.05
CA ASP A 495 2.10 60.73 25.73
C ASP A 495 3.15 59.87 26.43
N ARG A 496 2.76 58.68 26.89
CA ARG A 496 3.66 57.68 27.53
C ARG A 496 3.66 56.41 26.74
N TYR A 497 4.83 55.75 26.67
CA TYR A 497 4.95 54.40 26.03
C TYR A 497 4.11 53.41 26.83
N GLU A 498 3.31 52.59 26.13
CA GLU A 498 2.40 51.63 26.73
C GLU A 498 2.33 50.36 25.86
N GLY A 499 2.14 49.17 26.50
CA GLY A 499 2.03 47.89 25.74
C GLY A 499 3.35 47.51 25.08
N LYS A 500 3.26 46.73 23.99
CA LYS A 500 4.47 46.23 23.29
C LYS A 500 5.07 47.24 22.37
N GLY A 501 6.38 47.50 22.50
CA GLY A 501 7.09 48.47 21.70
C GLY A 501 8.59 48.19 21.57
N THR A 502 9.24 48.97 20.73
CA THR A 502 10.68 49.01 20.53
C THR A 502 11.20 50.38 20.81
N PHE A 503 12.17 50.53 21.68
CA PHE A 503 12.91 51.75 21.93
C PHE A 503 14.37 51.56 21.52
N THR A 504 14.84 52.37 20.60
CA THR A 504 16.24 52.38 20.18
C THR A 504 16.90 53.68 20.68
N PHE A 505 17.90 53.56 21.51
CA PHE A 505 18.66 54.67 22.02
C PHE A 505 19.65 55.22 20.99
N ALA A 506 20.06 56.44 21.12
CA ALA A 506 21.03 57.09 20.23
C ALA A 506 22.36 56.34 20.09
N ASN A 507 22.75 55.59 21.10
CA ASN A 507 23.97 54.79 21.11
C ASN A 507 23.80 53.38 20.48
N GLY A 508 22.62 53.07 19.91
CA GLY A 508 22.32 51.78 19.29
C GLY A 508 21.85 50.71 20.26
N THR A 509 21.75 50.97 21.53
CA THR A 509 21.06 50.07 22.48
C THR A 509 19.59 49.96 22.14
N GLN A 510 19.01 48.77 22.14
CA GLN A 510 17.61 48.56 21.78
C GLN A 510 16.88 47.77 22.84
N TYR A 511 15.70 48.23 23.22
CA TYR A 511 14.73 47.49 24.00
C TYR A 511 13.53 47.12 23.14
N VAL A 512 13.13 45.84 23.18
CA VAL A 512 11.93 45.30 22.54
C VAL A 512 11.13 44.57 23.61
N GLY A 513 9.95 45.03 23.94
CA GLY A 513 9.17 44.43 25.03
C GLY A 513 7.95 45.24 25.42
N ASP A 514 7.41 44.88 26.57
CA ASP A 514 6.27 45.56 27.18
C ASP A 514 6.70 46.88 27.85
N PHE A 515 5.90 47.90 27.66
CA PHE A 515 6.02 49.22 28.32
C PHE A 515 4.80 49.46 29.21
N LYS A 516 5.00 50.14 30.29
CA LYS A 516 3.96 50.62 31.20
C LYS A 516 4.31 52.01 31.72
N SER A 517 3.44 52.97 31.41
CA SER A 517 3.61 54.36 31.84
C SER A 517 4.98 54.97 31.46
N GLY A 518 5.57 54.56 30.32
CA GLY A 518 6.85 55.04 29.81
C GLY A 518 8.07 54.22 30.24
N GLU A 519 7.92 53.22 31.14
CA GLU A 519 9.02 52.38 31.66
C GLU A 519 8.99 50.98 31.04
N PHE A 520 10.17 50.29 30.90
CA PHE A 520 10.26 48.89 30.52
C PHE A 520 9.57 48.03 31.60
N HIS A 521 8.66 47.18 31.15
CA HIS A 521 7.83 46.38 32.05
C HIS A 521 7.55 45.01 31.41
N GLY A 522 7.01 44.07 32.21
CA GLY A 522 6.57 42.76 31.68
C GLY A 522 7.70 41.96 31.03
N GLN A 523 7.47 41.39 29.88
CA GLN A 523 8.46 40.60 29.13
C GLN A 523 9.14 41.46 28.07
N GLY A 524 10.49 41.36 28.01
CA GLY A 524 11.24 42.11 27.01
C GLY A 524 12.64 41.59 26.76
N SER A 525 13.28 42.19 25.74
CA SER A 525 14.68 41.97 25.38
C SER A 525 15.38 43.30 25.26
N LEU A 526 16.49 43.47 25.95
CA LEU A 526 17.37 44.63 25.91
C LEU A 526 18.72 44.22 25.33
N THR A 527 19.08 44.79 24.18
CA THR A 527 20.36 44.57 23.52
C THR A 527 21.18 45.84 23.56
N TYR A 528 22.32 45.79 24.18
CA TYR A 528 23.27 46.94 24.27
C TYR A 528 24.13 47.02 23.01
N ALA A 529 24.67 48.20 22.75
CA ALA A 529 25.52 48.45 21.57
C ALA A 529 26.81 47.61 21.56
N ASP A 530 27.27 47.13 22.72
CA ASP A 530 28.45 46.27 22.88
C ASP A 530 28.12 44.75 22.61
N GLY A 531 26.86 44.42 22.28
CA GLY A 531 26.39 43.07 22.05
C GLY A 531 25.93 42.32 23.31
N THR A 532 26.03 42.94 24.50
CA THR A 532 25.39 42.40 25.70
C THR A 532 23.87 42.39 25.52
N SER A 533 23.20 41.31 25.88
CA SER A 533 21.74 41.20 25.75
C SER A 533 21.11 40.58 26.99
N TYR A 534 19.95 41.06 27.32
CA TYR A 534 19.07 40.47 28.33
C TYR A 534 17.70 40.18 27.72
N SER A 535 17.16 39.00 28.00
CA SER A 535 15.81 38.63 27.64
C SER A 535 15.10 38.02 28.83
N GLY A 536 13.98 38.59 29.25
CA GLY A 536 13.27 38.15 30.45
C GLY A 536 12.31 39.21 30.98
N GLY A 537 11.99 39.12 32.27
CA GLY A 537 11.06 40.01 32.93
C GLY A 537 11.67 41.38 33.24
N PHE A 538 10.86 42.44 33.20
CA PHE A 538 11.16 43.81 33.57
C PHE A 538 10.11 44.35 34.56
N GLU A 539 10.53 45.09 35.53
CA GLU A 539 9.68 45.81 36.46
C GLU A 539 10.28 47.21 36.72
N SER A 540 9.52 48.27 36.40
CA SER A 540 9.94 49.66 36.52
C SER A 540 11.36 49.92 35.98
N GLY A 541 11.59 49.47 34.72
CA GLY A 541 12.87 49.65 34.02
C GLY A 541 14.00 48.71 34.42
N SER A 542 13.82 47.85 35.42
CA SER A 542 14.86 46.94 35.95
C SER A 542 14.57 45.48 35.63
N PHE A 543 15.61 44.65 35.43
CA PHE A 543 15.45 43.18 35.26
C PHE A 543 14.77 42.57 36.48
N SER A 544 13.76 41.78 36.27
CA SER A 544 12.93 41.16 37.31
C SER A 544 12.37 39.81 36.86
N GLY A 545 12.19 38.86 37.80
CA GLY A 545 11.69 37.52 37.46
C GLY A 545 12.70 36.69 36.68
N GLU A 546 12.22 35.72 35.89
CA GLU A 546 13.09 34.84 35.10
C GLU A 546 13.65 35.56 33.88
N GLY A 547 14.95 35.33 33.60
CA GLY A 547 15.59 35.91 32.41
C GLY A 547 16.96 35.31 32.09
N THR A 548 17.45 35.69 30.90
CA THR A 548 18.78 35.31 30.42
C THR A 548 19.56 36.55 30.06
N LEU A 549 20.74 36.73 30.64
CA LEU A 549 21.72 37.75 30.31
C LEU A 549 22.90 37.10 29.62
N SER A 550 23.29 37.64 28.44
CA SER A 550 24.51 37.22 27.74
C SER A 550 25.35 38.43 27.39
N ASN A 551 26.66 38.33 27.49
CA ASN A 551 27.55 39.38 27.05
C ASN A 551 28.47 38.95 25.89
N SER A 552 29.13 39.91 25.26
CA SER A 552 30.03 39.69 24.12
C SER A 552 31.30 38.89 24.51
N GLN A 553 31.58 38.68 25.77
CA GLN A 553 32.72 37.89 26.28
C GLN A 553 32.33 36.43 26.54
N GLY A 554 31.09 36.01 26.24
CA GLY A 554 30.63 34.65 26.33
C GLY A 554 30.12 34.22 27.73
N LEU A 555 29.93 35.19 28.63
CA LEU A 555 29.19 34.93 29.88
C LEU A 555 27.68 34.83 29.54
N THR A 556 27.04 33.82 30.05
CA THR A 556 25.57 33.70 30.03
C THR A 556 25.09 33.38 31.44
N TYR A 557 24.14 34.17 31.94
CA TYR A 557 23.36 33.85 33.12
C TYR A 557 21.91 33.57 32.73
N SER A 558 21.37 32.46 33.20
CA SER A 558 19.94 32.13 33.07
C SER A 558 19.38 31.81 34.44
N GLY A 559 18.36 32.52 34.86
CA GLY A 559 17.74 32.36 36.20
C GLY A 559 16.96 33.60 36.62
N SER A 560 16.67 33.66 37.92
CA SER A 560 15.83 34.73 38.48
C SER A 560 16.61 36.03 38.71
N PHE A 561 15.95 37.14 38.47
CA PHE A 561 16.44 38.50 38.71
C PHE A 561 15.55 39.26 39.70
N LYS A 562 16.11 40.12 40.46
CA LYS A 562 15.42 41.07 41.34
C LYS A 562 16.15 42.41 41.35
N ASN A 563 15.44 43.50 41.00
CA ASN A 563 16.02 44.84 40.93
C ASN A 563 17.33 44.91 40.11
N GLY A 564 17.34 44.22 38.95
CA GLY A 564 18.50 44.19 38.06
C GLY A 564 19.64 43.27 38.44
N LYS A 565 19.57 42.54 39.56
CA LYS A 565 20.62 41.64 40.06
C LYS A 565 20.17 40.17 40.02
N PHE A 566 21.14 39.25 39.89
CA PHE A 566 20.88 37.81 40.00
C PHE A 566 20.36 37.50 41.40
N ASN A 567 19.25 36.80 41.49
CA ASN A 567 18.62 36.50 42.76
C ASN A 567 17.78 35.23 42.66
N GLY A 568 17.80 34.37 43.69
CA GLY A 568 17.15 33.06 43.63
C GLY A 568 17.98 32.05 42.83
N THR A 569 17.37 31.07 42.21
CA THR A 569 18.08 30.02 41.48
C THR A 569 18.50 30.47 40.07
N GLY A 570 19.70 30.08 39.65
CA GLY A 570 20.19 30.42 38.34
C GLY A 570 21.47 29.67 37.97
N ARG A 571 21.86 29.85 36.70
CA ARG A 571 23.07 29.25 36.14
C ARG A 571 23.90 30.32 35.43
N ILE A 572 25.16 30.43 35.78
CA ILE A 572 26.18 31.12 35.00
C ILE A 572 26.95 30.11 34.17
N ALA A 573 27.16 30.42 32.90
CA ALA A 573 28.11 29.75 32.03
C ALA A 573 29.11 30.79 31.50
N LEU A 574 30.39 30.45 31.50
CA LEU A 574 31.50 31.28 31.03
C LEU A 574 32.02 30.70 29.70
N ALA A 575 32.67 31.54 28.90
CA ALA A 575 33.23 31.12 27.60
C ALA A 575 34.35 30.07 27.73
N ASP A 576 35.05 30.02 28.84
CA ASP A 576 36.13 29.08 29.15
C ASP A 576 35.62 27.70 29.61
N GLY A 577 34.30 27.52 29.68
CA GLY A 577 33.63 26.28 30.10
C GLY A 577 33.42 26.16 31.61
N GLY A 578 33.85 27.14 32.38
CA GLY A 578 33.51 27.30 33.78
C GLY A 578 32.06 27.79 33.96
N GLY A 579 31.61 27.80 35.22
CA GLY A 579 30.26 28.30 35.52
C GLY A 579 29.80 27.97 36.92
N TYR A 580 28.63 28.46 37.28
CA TYR A 580 27.99 28.17 38.57
C TYR A 580 26.49 27.86 38.32
N ASN A 581 26.01 26.86 39.00
CA ASN A 581 24.59 26.48 38.97
C ASN A 581 24.11 26.33 40.41
N GLY A 582 23.28 27.24 40.86
CA GLY A 582 22.86 27.28 42.27
C GLY A 582 22.06 28.52 42.62
N GLU A 583 22.08 28.89 43.88
CA GLU A 583 21.36 30.04 44.38
C GLU A 583 22.21 31.33 44.29
N PHE A 584 21.54 32.46 44.12
CA PHE A 584 22.12 33.81 44.06
C PHE A 584 21.39 34.74 45.03
N MET A 585 22.08 35.64 45.65
CA MET A 585 21.52 36.74 46.41
C MET A 585 22.27 38.04 46.10
N ASP A 586 21.52 39.04 45.61
CA ASP A 586 22.06 40.38 45.24
C ASP A 586 23.24 40.34 44.26
N GLY A 587 23.29 39.33 43.37
CA GLY A 587 24.28 39.19 42.30
C GLY A 587 25.50 38.35 42.66
N VAL A 588 25.58 37.79 43.86
CA VAL A 588 26.67 36.89 44.33
C VAL A 588 26.15 35.46 44.49
N TYR A 589 27.04 34.48 44.43
CA TYR A 589 26.73 33.08 44.73
C TYR A 589 26.26 32.98 46.19
N HIS A 590 25.24 32.22 46.41
CA HIS A 590 24.64 32.08 47.73
C HIS A 590 24.01 30.68 47.88
N GLY A 591 23.92 30.21 49.15
CA GLY A 591 23.26 28.94 49.44
C GLY A 591 23.84 27.76 48.64
N THR A 592 23.03 26.76 48.37
CA THR A 592 23.50 25.53 47.71
C THR A 592 23.74 25.71 46.21
N GLY A 593 24.88 25.18 45.73
CA GLY A 593 25.20 25.25 44.32
C GLY A 593 26.38 24.37 43.90
N VAL A 594 26.63 24.35 42.63
CA VAL A 594 27.75 23.67 41.96
C VAL A 594 28.57 24.70 41.19
N LEU A 595 29.79 24.93 41.59
CA LEU A 595 30.76 25.76 40.89
C LEU A 595 31.64 24.86 40.02
N LYS A 596 31.62 25.10 38.72
CA LYS A 596 32.46 24.42 37.74
C LYS A 596 33.61 25.33 37.31
N MET A 597 34.82 24.82 37.46
CA MET A 597 36.03 25.50 37.03
C MET A 597 36.33 25.28 35.54
N GLU A 598 37.20 26.09 34.96
CA GLU A 598 37.67 26.00 33.58
C GLU A 598 38.22 24.60 33.19
N ASP A 599 38.92 23.96 34.16
CA ASP A 599 39.49 22.61 33.94
C ASP A 599 38.47 21.47 34.09
N GLY A 600 37.20 21.80 34.27
CA GLY A 600 36.09 20.85 34.43
C GLY A 600 35.89 20.35 35.87
N THR A 601 36.72 20.77 36.83
CA THR A 601 36.55 20.44 38.26
C THR A 601 35.24 21.05 38.78
N GLU A 602 34.45 20.29 39.49
CA GLU A 602 33.18 20.72 40.07
C GLU A 602 33.27 20.72 41.60
N PHE A 603 32.81 21.82 42.21
CA PHE A 603 32.68 21.99 43.64
C PHE A 603 31.20 22.18 43.99
N GLU A 604 30.65 21.26 44.77
CA GLU A 604 29.29 21.32 45.27
C GLU A 604 29.33 21.71 46.77
N GLY A 605 28.54 22.68 47.15
CA GLY A 605 28.51 23.16 48.54
C GLY A 605 27.61 24.37 48.76
N ASP A 606 27.75 24.96 49.94
CA ASP A 606 27.12 26.23 50.31
C ASP A 606 28.10 27.40 50.05
N PHE A 607 27.64 28.39 49.33
CA PHE A 607 28.39 29.56 48.86
C PHE A 607 28.00 30.84 49.57
#